data_620eb6e664d530a4d87644ac8140dece
#
_entry.id   620eb6e664d530a4d87644ac8140dece
#
_cell.length_a   1.000
_cell.length_b   1.000
_cell.length_c   1.000
_cell.angle_alpha   90.00
_cell.angle_beta   90.00
_cell.angle_gamma   90.00
#
_symmetry.space_group_name_H-M   'P 1'
#
loop_
_entity.id
_entity.type
_entity.pdbx_description
1 polymer ?
#
loop_
_entity_poly.entity_id
_entity_poly.type
_entity_poly.pdbx_seq_one_letter_code
_entity_poly.pdbx_strand_id
1 'polypeptide(L)'
;MPRKRRPGTLRSVAAALGILVLGTLAGCAPMAAPTGPSGEASVSPSPSETGPTGNVTVYAASSLTETFTQLAGEFEAEHPGVTVTLNFGGSSTLADEIVAGSTPVDVFASADDATMKTVVDAGLVEWTPATFTRNALVIVTPKGNPAGVTGLEDFADPTLKIAVCAAKVPCGAASAKLFEQNDIVPKPDTKESDVKAVLTKVRLGEADAGLVYASDAKAAASEVTAIEFPEALDAVNNYGIVPLKAAPNPEAAAAFTEFILTARGVEVFDEAGFLSMT
;
A
#
# COMPACT_ATOMS: atom_id res chain seq x y z
N MET A 1 -31.35 29.73 25.26
CA MET A 1 -32.34 28.77 25.83
C MET A 1 -31.73 27.40 25.82
N PRO A 2 -31.49 26.76 26.96
CA PRO A 2 -30.86 25.43 27.04
C PRO A 2 -31.92 24.33 27.10
N ARG A 3 -31.71 23.21 26.45
CA ARG A 3 -32.48 21.95 26.62
C ARG A 3 -31.58 20.81 27.06
N LYS A 4 -31.63 20.56 28.30
CA LYS A 4 -31.95 19.39 29.16
C LYS A 4 -31.51 18.00 28.59
N ARG A 5 -30.53 17.47 29.32
CA ARG A 5 -30.15 16.04 29.41
C ARG A 5 -31.29 15.21 30.00
N ARG A 6 -31.46 13.97 29.54
CA ARG A 6 -32.15 12.90 30.28
C ARG A 6 -31.25 11.68 30.39
N PRO A 7 -31.13 11.10 31.56
CA PRO A 7 -30.46 9.82 31.80
C PRO A 7 -31.50 8.68 31.82
N GLY A 8 -31.10 7.49 31.48
CA GLY A 8 -31.90 6.27 31.66
C GLY A 8 -31.03 5.08 31.31
N THR A 9 -30.79 4.18 32.05
CA THR A 9 -31.14 3.42 33.23
C THR A 9 -30.39 2.10 33.15
N LEU A 10 -29.60 1.81 34.17
CA LEU A 10 -29.03 0.47 34.44
C LEU A 10 -30.14 -0.56 34.55
N ARG A 11 -29.90 -1.75 34.02
CA ARG A 11 -30.57 -2.98 34.46
C ARG A 11 -29.51 -4.05 34.69
N SER A 12 -29.19 -4.21 35.97
CA SER A 12 -28.60 -5.41 36.53
C SER A 12 -29.67 -6.48 36.63
N VAL A 13 -29.35 -7.73 36.30
CA VAL A 13 -30.08 -8.90 36.80
C VAL A 13 -29.05 -9.96 37.24
N ALA A 14 -29.31 -10.39 38.48
CA ALA A 14 -28.48 -11.27 39.28
C ALA A 14 -28.78 -12.76 39.10
N ALA A 15 -27.78 -13.57 39.39
CA ALA A 15 -27.71 -14.78 40.23
C ALA A 15 -28.78 -15.89 40.13
N ALA A 16 -28.27 -17.14 40.00
CA ALA A 16 -28.67 -18.38 40.74
C ALA A 16 -27.61 -19.45 40.41
N LEU A 17 -26.86 -19.96 41.27
CA LEU A 17 -26.87 -20.82 42.47
C LEU A 17 -27.50 -22.22 42.27
N GLY A 18 -26.66 -23.22 42.59
CA GLY A 18 -27.05 -24.62 42.96
C GLY A 18 -26.65 -25.65 41.91
N ILE A 19 -26.07 -26.78 42.22
CA ILE A 19 -26.18 -27.72 43.36
C ILE A 19 -25.00 -28.69 43.35
N LEU A 20 -24.50 -28.98 44.49
CA LEU A 20 -23.53 -29.96 44.89
C LEU A 20 -24.19 -31.36 44.88
N VAL A 21 -23.52 -32.42 44.37
CA VAL A 21 -23.81 -33.81 44.71
C VAL A 21 -22.52 -34.56 44.99
N LEU A 22 -22.36 -34.91 46.25
CA LEU A 22 -21.39 -35.87 46.78
C LEU A 22 -21.92 -37.29 46.53
N GLY A 23 -21.05 -38.22 46.12
CA GLY A 23 -21.33 -39.62 46.07
C GLY A 23 -20.04 -40.43 46.31
N THR A 24 -20.08 -41.18 47.40
CA THR A 24 -18.97 -41.86 48.10
C THR A 24 -18.74 -43.32 47.65
N LEU A 25 -17.51 -43.80 47.94
CA LEU A 25 -17.06 -45.12 48.40
C LEU A 25 -16.76 -46.25 47.41
N ALA A 26 -15.52 -46.56 47.35
CA ALA A 26 -14.77 -47.72 47.91
C ALA A 26 -14.74 -48.98 47.04
N GLY A 27 -13.51 -49.49 46.85
CA GLY A 27 -13.24 -50.82 46.32
C GLY A 27 -11.74 -51.05 46.10
N CYS A 28 -11.01 -51.51 47.16
CA CYS A 28 -9.65 -52.05 47.07
C CYS A 28 -9.66 -53.46 46.50
N ALA A 29 -8.74 -53.79 45.60
CA ALA A 29 -7.99 -55.03 45.62
C ALA A 29 -6.83 -55.00 44.60
N PRO A 30 -5.64 -55.56 44.89
CA PRO A 30 -4.46 -55.48 44.05
C PRO A 30 -4.34 -56.71 43.18
N MET A 31 -3.92 -56.60 41.94
CA MET A 31 -3.31 -57.71 41.20
C MET A 31 -2.33 -57.23 40.12
N ALA A 32 -1.09 -57.69 40.30
CA ALA A 32 -0.06 -58.05 39.35
C ALA A 32 0.12 -57.27 38.06
N ALA A 33 1.29 -56.67 37.93
CA ALA A 33 1.88 -56.17 36.69
C ALA A 33 2.17 -57.27 35.68
N PRO A 34 2.10 -56.96 34.37
CA PRO A 34 3.14 -57.40 33.45
C PRO A 34 3.94 -56.21 32.94
N THR A 35 5.23 -56.32 33.08
CA THR A 35 6.24 -55.52 32.42
C THR A 35 6.12 -55.66 30.90
N GLY A 36 5.58 -54.61 30.25
CA GLY A 36 5.70 -54.44 28.81
C GLY A 36 6.63 -53.24 28.54
N PRO A 37 7.48 -53.28 27.49
CA PRO A 37 8.43 -52.22 27.23
C PRO A 37 7.68 -50.92 26.91
N SER A 38 8.01 -49.85 27.64
CA SER A 38 7.64 -48.48 27.34
C SER A 38 8.17 -48.14 25.96
N GLY A 39 7.29 -48.16 24.98
CA GLY A 39 7.52 -47.45 23.73
C GLY A 39 7.48 -45.96 24.04
N GLU A 40 8.63 -45.33 24.19
CA GLU A 40 8.75 -43.90 24.08
C GLU A 40 8.20 -43.51 22.70
N ALA A 41 7.00 -42.98 22.69
CA ALA A 41 6.51 -42.26 21.54
C ALA A 41 7.48 -41.07 21.30
N SER A 42 8.45 -41.29 20.42
CA SER A 42 9.27 -40.24 19.87
C SER A 42 8.31 -39.28 19.19
N VAL A 43 7.97 -38.18 19.87
CA VAL A 43 7.32 -37.02 19.27
C VAL A 43 8.39 -36.48 18.35
N SER A 44 8.35 -36.85 17.05
CA SER A 44 9.08 -36.11 16.00
C SER A 44 8.70 -34.65 16.13
N PRO A 45 9.66 -33.75 16.32
CA PRO A 45 9.36 -32.34 16.23
C PRO A 45 8.74 -32.11 14.85
N SER A 46 7.53 -31.58 14.83
CA SER A 46 6.95 -31.00 13.63
C SER A 46 8.01 -30.07 13.02
N PRO A 47 8.24 -30.06 11.71
CA PRO A 47 9.18 -29.10 11.13
C PRO A 47 8.76 -27.72 11.63
N SER A 48 9.64 -27.06 12.36
CA SER A 48 9.49 -25.63 12.67
C SER A 48 9.28 -24.96 11.33
N GLU A 49 8.17 -24.29 11.15
CA GLU A 49 7.96 -23.38 10.03
C GLU A 49 9.02 -22.30 10.18
N THR A 50 10.15 -22.44 9.50
CA THR A 50 11.28 -21.51 9.51
C THR A 50 11.05 -20.41 8.48
N GLY A 51 9.85 -19.88 8.41
CA GLY A 51 9.50 -18.73 7.58
C GLY A 51 9.55 -17.42 8.38
N PRO A 52 9.56 -16.27 7.70
CA PRO A 52 9.48 -14.97 8.36
C PRO A 52 8.20 -14.87 9.20
N THR A 53 8.28 -14.12 10.31
CA THR A 53 7.15 -13.88 11.21
C THR A 53 7.13 -12.44 11.69
N GLY A 54 6.01 -11.99 12.26
CA GLY A 54 5.87 -10.66 12.84
C GLY A 54 5.27 -9.63 11.89
N ASN A 55 5.33 -8.36 12.25
CA ASN A 55 4.77 -7.28 11.47
C ASN A 55 5.80 -6.65 10.53
N VAL A 56 5.38 -6.36 9.29
CA VAL A 56 6.16 -5.61 8.29
C VAL A 56 5.42 -4.32 7.98
N THR A 57 6.02 -3.19 8.31
CA THR A 57 5.49 -1.87 7.99
C THR A 57 6.07 -1.38 6.66
N VAL A 58 5.20 -1.21 5.67
CA VAL A 58 5.56 -0.80 4.31
C VAL A 58 5.07 0.60 4.03
N TYR A 59 5.97 1.51 3.69
CA TYR A 59 5.64 2.82 3.14
C TYR A 59 5.70 2.76 1.63
N ALA A 60 4.58 2.99 0.95
CA ALA A 60 4.47 2.84 -0.49
C ALA A 60 3.77 4.04 -1.16
N ALA A 61 4.20 4.37 -2.38
CA ALA A 61 3.56 5.37 -3.20
C ALA A 61 2.04 5.13 -3.31
N SER A 62 1.23 6.18 -3.27
CA SER A 62 -0.24 6.08 -3.30
C SER A 62 -0.77 5.35 -4.54
N SER A 63 -0.07 5.44 -5.69
CA SER A 63 -0.39 4.70 -6.92
C SER A 63 -0.22 3.18 -6.81
N LEU A 64 0.43 2.69 -5.74
CA LEU A 64 0.61 1.25 -5.47
C LEU A 64 -0.52 0.67 -4.61
N THR A 65 -1.51 1.46 -4.22
CA THR A 65 -2.54 1.06 -3.23
C THR A 65 -3.19 -0.27 -3.59
N GLU A 66 -3.68 -0.43 -4.80
CA GLU A 66 -4.43 -1.61 -5.22
C GLU A 66 -3.50 -2.83 -5.32
N THR A 67 -2.36 -2.69 -5.99
CA THR A 67 -1.42 -3.79 -6.24
C THR A 67 -0.74 -4.26 -4.96
N PHE A 68 -0.29 -3.34 -4.11
CA PHE A 68 0.34 -3.70 -2.83
C PHE A 68 -0.66 -4.29 -1.83
N THR A 69 -1.92 -3.82 -1.83
CA THR A 69 -2.97 -4.44 -1.00
C THR A 69 -3.22 -5.88 -1.41
N GLN A 70 -3.29 -6.15 -2.72
CA GLN A 70 -3.43 -7.50 -3.24
C GLN A 70 -2.23 -8.37 -2.90
N LEU A 71 -1.01 -7.91 -3.22
CA LEU A 71 0.23 -8.67 -3.00
C LEU A 71 0.53 -8.89 -1.51
N ALA A 72 0.17 -7.94 -0.64
CA ALA A 72 0.28 -8.13 0.81
C ALA A 72 -0.62 -9.25 1.30
N GLY A 73 -1.87 -9.30 0.83
CA GLY A 73 -2.77 -10.40 1.18
C GLY A 73 -2.31 -11.77 0.67
N GLU A 74 -1.74 -11.83 -0.55
CA GLU A 74 -1.14 -13.04 -1.10
C GLU A 74 0.10 -13.47 -0.29
N PHE A 75 0.98 -12.53 0.07
CA PHE A 75 2.16 -12.78 0.90
C PHE A 75 1.80 -13.29 2.30
N GLU A 76 0.81 -12.67 2.97
CA GLU A 76 0.32 -13.14 4.27
C GLU A 76 -0.27 -14.55 4.20
N ALA A 77 -0.92 -14.91 3.09
CA ALA A 77 -1.45 -16.25 2.88
C ALA A 77 -0.34 -17.30 2.73
N GLU A 78 0.79 -16.93 2.10
CA GLU A 78 1.98 -17.78 1.98
C GLU A 78 2.81 -17.82 3.27
N HIS A 79 2.73 -16.76 4.09
CA HIS A 79 3.46 -16.58 5.35
C HIS A 79 2.52 -16.28 6.52
N PRO A 80 1.77 -17.27 7.05
CA PRO A 80 0.72 -17.03 8.06
C PRO A 80 1.21 -16.40 9.38
N GLY A 81 2.54 -16.41 9.60
CA GLY A 81 3.18 -15.76 10.75
C GLY A 81 3.46 -14.26 10.55
N VAL A 82 3.25 -13.72 9.35
CA VAL A 82 3.52 -12.31 9.02
C VAL A 82 2.21 -11.53 8.91
N THR A 83 2.26 -10.26 9.33
CA THR A 83 1.22 -9.26 9.05
C THR A 83 1.86 -8.07 8.34
N VAL A 84 1.31 -7.64 7.20
CA VAL A 84 1.80 -6.50 6.43
C VAL A 84 0.95 -5.27 6.72
N THR A 85 1.56 -4.24 7.29
CA THR A 85 0.92 -2.94 7.52
C THR A 85 1.33 -1.97 6.41
N LEU A 86 0.39 -1.63 5.55
CA LEU A 86 0.59 -0.72 4.42
C LEU A 86 0.26 0.72 4.79
N ASN A 87 1.15 1.65 4.45
CA ASN A 87 0.93 3.08 4.57
C ASN A 87 1.19 3.74 3.22
N PHE A 88 0.15 4.35 2.64
CA PHE A 88 0.19 4.93 1.30
C PHE A 88 0.20 6.45 1.36
N GLY A 89 1.03 7.06 0.50
CA GLY A 89 1.12 8.51 0.41
C GLY A 89 1.94 8.98 -0.78
N GLY A 90 2.15 10.28 -0.90
CA GLY A 90 3.12 10.84 -1.83
C GLY A 90 4.53 10.39 -1.44
N SER A 91 5.26 9.78 -2.37
CA SER A 91 6.57 9.17 -2.07
C SER A 91 7.53 10.14 -1.38
N SER A 92 7.56 11.42 -1.77
CA SER A 92 8.42 12.42 -1.14
C SER A 92 8.05 12.70 0.32
N THR A 93 6.76 12.71 0.65
CA THR A 93 6.30 12.86 2.04
C THR A 93 6.72 11.66 2.88
N LEU A 94 6.54 10.44 2.35
CA LEU A 94 6.96 9.22 3.02
C LEU A 94 8.49 9.15 3.20
N ALA A 95 9.25 9.59 2.19
CA ALA A 95 10.72 9.68 2.29
C ALA A 95 11.15 10.68 3.37
N ASP A 96 10.51 11.86 3.43
CA ASP A 96 10.78 12.86 4.47
C ASP A 96 10.51 12.29 5.89
N GLU A 97 9.42 11.53 6.07
CA GLU A 97 9.08 10.85 7.33
C GLU A 97 10.11 9.78 7.71
N ILE A 98 10.57 8.98 6.73
CA ILE A 98 11.63 7.98 6.92
C ILE A 98 12.94 8.65 7.33
N VAL A 99 13.34 9.71 6.63
CA VAL A 99 14.58 10.47 6.95
C VAL A 99 14.49 11.13 8.32
N ALA A 100 13.31 11.63 8.70
CA ALA A 100 13.08 12.19 10.03
C ALA A 100 13.10 11.12 11.15
N GLY A 101 12.99 9.83 10.80
CA GLY A 101 13.01 8.73 11.78
C GLY A 101 11.83 8.74 12.75
N SER A 102 10.71 9.36 12.36
CA SER A 102 9.55 9.58 13.23
C SER A 102 8.74 8.31 13.48
N THR A 103 8.83 7.32 12.59
CA THR A 103 8.09 6.05 12.68
C THR A 103 8.98 4.92 12.21
N PRO A 104 8.97 3.74 12.89
CA PRO A 104 9.66 2.56 12.41
C PRO A 104 9.03 2.07 11.10
N VAL A 105 9.84 1.89 10.06
CA VAL A 105 9.43 1.41 8.74
C VAL A 105 10.36 0.29 8.32
N ASP A 106 9.83 -0.77 7.73
CA ASP A 106 10.59 -1.92 7.28
C ASP A 106 10.96 -1.83 5.79
N VAL A 107 10.00 -1.41 4.95
CA VAL A 107 10.16 -1.37 3.48
C VAL A 107 9.68 -0.03 2.94
N PHE A 108 10.44 0.53 1.99
CA PHE A 108 10.05 1.71 1.23
C PHE A 108 9.90 1.39 -0.26
N ALA A 109 8.76 1.79 -0.85
CA ALA A 109 8.47 1.68 -2.27
C ALA A 109 8.08 3.04 -2.85
N SER A 110 8.95 3.60 -3.69
CA SER A 110 8.82 4.94 -4.28
C SER A 110 8.35 4.90 -5.72
N ALA A 111 7.60 5.92 -6.14
CA ALA A 111 7.15 6.11 -7.52
C ALA A 111 8.16 6.84 -8.41
N ASP A 112 9.34 7.19 -7.94
CA ASP A 112 10.45 7.69 -8.76
C ASP A 112 11.83 7.45 -8.14
N ASP A 113 12.87 7.53 -9.00
CA ASP A 113 14.26 7.36 -8.61
C ASP A 113 14.78 8.53 -7.74
N ALA A 114 14.29 9.74 -7.97
CA ALA A 114 14.76 10.92 -7.25
C ALA A 114 14.38 10.87 -5.77
N THR A 115 13.15 10.48 -5.48
CA THR A 115 12.67 10.29 -4.12
C THR A 115 13.35 9.09 -3.44
N MET A 116 13.52 7.96 -4.16
CA MET A 116 14.27 6.81 -3.64
C MET A 116 15.71 7.23 -3.26
N LYS A 117 16.35 8.03 -4.10
CA LYS A 117 17.69 8.56 -3.85
C LYS A 117 17.77 9.38 -2.56
N THR A 118 16.72 10.09 -2.16
CA THR A 118 16.70 10.83 -0.88
C THR A 118 16.95 9.90 0.32
N VAL A 119 16.33 8.72 0.34
CA VAL A 119 16.50 7.72 1.41
C VAL A 119 17.88 7.04 1.32
N VAL A 120 18.35 6.78 0.11
CA VAL A 120 19.70 6.24 -0.14
C VAL A 120 20.78 7.21 0.33
N ASP A 121 20.70 8.49 -0.06
CA ASP A 121 21.68 9.53 0.31
C ASP A 121 21.70 9.80 1.81
N ALA A 122 20.59 9.58 2.50
CA ALA A 122 20.51 9.64 3.97
C ALA A 122 21.18 8.42 4.66
N GLY A 123 21.66 7.42 3.90
CA GLY A 123 22.34 6.24 4.45
C GLY A 123 21.41 5.25 5.15
N LEU A 124 20.11 5.27 4.81
CA LEU A 124 19.06 4.47 5.45
C LEU A 124 18.80 3.12 4.77
N VAL A 125 19.60 2.76 3.76
CA VAL A 125 19.54 1.48 3.05
C VAL A 125 20.91 0.80 3.06
N GLU A 126 20.92 -0.54 3.00
CA GLU A 126 22.16 -1.33 2.87
C GLU A 126 22.31 -1.91 1.46
N TRP A 127 21.19 -2.13 0.78
CA TRP A 127 21.17 -2.68 -0.57
C TRP A 127 20.81 -1.63 -1.61
N THR A 128 21.17 -1.90 -2.85
CA THR A 128 20.70 -1.08 -3.97
C THR A 128 19.20 -1.30 -4.15
N PRO A 129 18.39 -0.23 -4.20
CA PRO A 129 16.96 -0.36 -4.51
C PRO A 129 16.74 -1.08 -5.83
N ALA A 130 15.76 -1.99 -5.87
CA ALA A 130 15.38 -2.69 -7.08
C ALA A 130 14.25 -1.94 -7.78
N THR A 131 14.39 -1.69 -9.08
CA THR A 131 13.27 -1.23 -9.91
C THR A 131 12.37 -2.43 -10.21
N PHE A 132 11.09 -2.34 -9.85
CA PHE A 132 10.16 -3.47 -9.98
C PHE A 132 9.05 -3.24 -11.00
N THR A 133 8.74 -1.99 -11.32
CA THR A 133 7.78 -1.63 -12.38
C THR A 133 8.00 -0.19 -12.85
N ARG A 134 7.25 0.24 -13.87
CA ARG A 134 7.27 1.59 -14.41
C ARG A 134 5.85 2.09 -14.64
N ASN A 135 5.65 3.40 -14.70
CA ASN A 135 4.34 3.97 -14.99
C ASN A 135 4.47 5.25 -15.81
N ALA A 136 3.44 5.56 -16.58
CA ALA A 136 3.33 6.80 -17.33
C ALA A 136 2.06 7.55 -16.93
N LEU A 137 2.06 8.87 -17.10
CA LEU A 137 0.90 9.69 -16.85
C LEU A 137 -0.14 9.56 -17.97
N VAL A 138 -1.40 9.68 -17.59
CA VAL A 138 -2.55 9.86 -18.49
C VAL A 138 -3.38 11.04 -17.99
N ILE A 139 -4.12 11.67 -18.90
CA ILE A 139 -5.13 12.65 -18.50
C ILE A 139 -6.36 11.90 -18.05
N VAL A 140 -6.93 12.29 -16.92
CA VAL A 140 -8.26 11.84 -16.48
C VAL A 140 -9.22 12.99 -16.42
N THR A 141 -10.47 12.73 -16.79
CA THR A 141 -11.60 13.63 -16.70
C THR A 141 -12.75 12.93 -15.97
N PRO A 142 -13.75 13.63 -15.45
CA PRO A 142 -14.99 13.01 -15.03
C PRO A 142 -15.57 12.12 -16.14
N LYS A 143 -16.33 11.09 -15.76
CA LYS A 143 -16.86 10.12 -16.73
C LYS A 143 -17.59 10.79 -17.88
N GLY A 144 -17.23 10.41 -19.11
CA GLY A 144 -17.80 10.98 -20.33
C GLY A 144 -17.15 12.28 -20.81
N ASN A 145 -16.11 12.78 -20.12
CA ASN A 145 -15.35 13.95 -20.51
C ASN A 145 -16.25 15.21 -20.78
N PRO A 146 -17.02 15.69 -19.81
CA PRO A 146 -18.00 16.75 -20.04
C PRO A 146 -17.40 18.08 -20.47
N ALA A 147 -16.13 18.34 -20.11
CA ALA A 147 -15.42 19.56 -20.49
C ALA A 147 -14.74 19.48 -21.87
N GLY A 148 -14.77 18.31 -22.53
CA GLY A 148 -14.22 18.14 -23.87
C GLY A 148 -12.68 18.22 -23.94
N VAL A 149 -11.98 17.84 -22.88
CA VAL A 149 -10.50 17.82 -22.83
C VAL A 149 -9.97 16.85 -23.88
N THR A 150 -8.96 17.25 -24.63
CA THR A 150 -8.43 16.48 -25.76
C THR A 150 -6.94 16.16 -25.65
N GLY A 151 -6.18 16.96 -24.89
CA GLY A 151 -4.73 16.79 -24.81
C GLY A 151 -4.10 17.58 -23.68
N LEU A 152 -2.77 17.58 -23.66
CA LEU A 152 -1.97 18.22 -22.63
C LEU A 152 -2.05 19.74 -22.69
N GLU A 153 -2.29 20.30 -23.89
CA GLU A 153 -2.43 21.74 -24.13
C GLU A 153 -3.60 22.36 -23.37
N ASP A 154 -4.65 21.58 -23.12
CA ASP A 154 -5.84 22.04 -22.39
C ASP A 154 -5.52 22.42 -20.92
N PHE A 155 -4.39 21.95 -20.38
CA PHE A 155 -3.91 22.34 -19.05
C PHE A 155 -3.48 23.82 -18.95
N ALA A 156 -3.32 24.52 -20.08
CA ALA A 156 -3.08 25.96 -20.13
C ALA A 156 -4.37 26.80 -20.24
N ASP A 157 -5.54 26.18 -20.47
CA ASP A 157 -6.83 26.87 -20.57
C ASP A 157 -7.29 27.34 -19.17
N PRO A 158 -7.42 28.65 -18.96
CA PRO A 158 -7.86 29.23 -17.67
C PRO A 158 -9.36 29.00 -17.37
N THR A 159 -10.13 28.45 -18.30
CA THR A 159 -11.56 28.19 -18.11
C THR A 159 -11.81 26.80 -17.55
N LEU A 160 -10.83 25.90 -17.64
CA LEU A 160 -10.87 24.54 -17.09
C LEU A 160 -10.34 24.52 -15.65
N LYS A 161 -10.99 23.74 -14.81
CA LYS A 161 -10.50 23.45 -13.46
C LYS A 161 -9.53 22.28 -13.53
N ILE A 162 -8.28 22.56 -13.26
CA ILE A 162 -7.18 21.61 -13.40
C ILE A 162 -6.63 21.20 -12.03
N ALA A 163 -6.52 19.90 -11.78
CA ALA A 163 -5.83 19.34 -10.63
C ALA A 163 -4.55 18.64 -11.08
N VAL A 164 -3.41 18.96 -10.44
CA VAL A 164 -2.14 18.28 -10.65
C VAL A 164 -1.48 17.96 -9.32
N CYS A 165 -0.50 17.07 -9.32
CA CYS A 165 0.35 16.88 -8.15
C CYS A 165 1.27 18.08 -7.91
N ALA A 166 1.63 18.35 -6.66
CA ALA A 166 2.68 19.32 -6.33
C ALA A 166 4.01 18.88 -6.96
N ALA A 167 4.81 19.82 -7.45
CA ALA A 167 6.03 19.53 -8.22
C ALA A 167 7.09 18.69 -7.48
N LYS A 168 7.05 18.71 -6.14
CA LYS A 168 7.99 17.94 -5.31
C LYS A 168 7.67 16.43 -5.20
N VAL A 169 6.46 16.01 -5.55
CA VAL A 169 6.08 14.60 -5.52
C VAL A 169 6.24 13.96 -6.91
N PRO A 170 6.41 12.62 -7.03
CA PRO A 170 6.75 11.96 -8.30
C PRO A 170 5.84 12.30 -9.48
N CYS A 171 4.52 12.23 -9.30
CA CYS A 171 3.55 12.61 -10.34
C CYS A 171 3.64 14.09 -10.74
N GLY A 172 3.95 14.97 -9.80
CA GLY A 172 4.12 16.40 -10.06
C GLY A 172 5.43 16.71 -10.79
N ALA A 173 6.52 16.02 -10.46
CA ALA A 173 7.79 16.12 -11.16
C ALA A 173 7.65 15.64 -12.63
N ALA A 174 6.97 14.50 -12.84
CA ALA A 174 6.66 13.99 -14.17
C ALA A 174 5.78 14.96 -14.96
N SER A 175 4.72 15.51 -14.36
CA SER A 175 3.86 16.51 -14.98
C SER A 175 4.64 17.78 -15.38
N ALA A 176 5.49 18.29 -14.48
CA ALA A 176 6.30 19.48 -14.74
C ALA A 176 7.25 19.25 -15.91
N LYS A 177 7.88 18.08 -16.00
CA LYS A 177 8.75 17.70 -17.13
C LYS A 177 7.99 17.69 -18.45
N LEU A 178 6.77 17.10 -18.46
CA LEU A 178 5.92 17.08 -19.68
C LEU A 178 5.53 18.47 -20.11
N PHE A 179 5.10 19.33 -19.18
CA PHE A 179 4.73 20.72 -19.52
C PHE A 179 5.93 21.51 -20.04
N GLU A 180 7.10 21.36 -19.44
CA GLU A 180 8.32 22.04 -19.90
C GLU A 180 8.73 21.58 -21.31
N GLN A 181 8.72 20.28 -21.57
CA GLN A 181 9.12 19.71 -22.86
C GLN A 181 8.17 20.07 -24.02
N ASN A 182 6.92 20.40 -23.71
CA ASN A 182 5.90 20.77 -24.70
C ASN A 182 5.58 22.27 -24.71
N ASP A 183 6.42 23.11 -24.06
CA ASP A 183 6.23 24.55 -23.99
C ASP A 183 4.86 24.99 -23.42
N ILE A 184 4.28 24.15 -22.53
CA ILE A 184 2.98 24.41 -21.91
C ILE A 184 3.19 25.11 -20.56
N VAL A 185 2.47 26.21 -20.36
CA VAL A 185 2.40 26.91 -19.07
C VAL A 185 1.08 26.52 -18.37
N PRO A 186 1.07 25.49 -17.54
CA PRO A 186 -0.16 24.99 -16.94
C PRO A 186 -0.75 26.00 -15.95
N LYS A 187 -2.08 25.98 -15.82
CA LYS A 187 -2.83 26.83 -14.88
C LYS A 187 -3.66 25.98 -13.91
N PRO A 188 -2.99 25.18 -13.04
CA PRO A 188 -3.72 24.32 -12.12
C PRO A 188 -4.42 25.13 -11.03
N ASP A 189 -5.67 24.77 -10.75
CA ASP A 189 -6.44 25.31 -9.64
C ASP A 189 -5.97 24.72 -8.31
N THR A 190 -5.55 23.46 -8.34
CA THR A 190 -5.06 22.76 -7.14
C THR A 190 -3.78 21.98 -7.41
N LYS A 191 -2.96 21.84 -6.34
CA LYS A 191 -1.71 21.06 -6.34
C LYS A 191 -1.76 20.07 -5.17
N GLU A 192 -1.96 18.82 -5.51
CA GLU A 192 -2.22 17.77 -4.54
C GLU A 192 -0.93 17.12 -4.00
N SER A 193 -1.04 16.54 -2.82
CA SER A 193 0.08 15.86 -2.13
C SER A 193 0.47 14.53 -2.75
N ASP A 194 -0.44 13.92 -3.52
CA ASP A 194 -0.25 12.63 -4.18
C ASP A 194 -1.25 12.44 -5.33
N VAL A 195 -1.06 11.37 -6.10
CA VAL A 195 -1.86 11.11 -7.31
C VAL A 195 -3.30 10.69 -7.01
N LYS A 196 -3.56 10.00 -5.89
CA LYS A 196 -4.93 9.61 -5.50
C LYS A 196 -5.77 10.83 -5.10
N ALA A 197 -5.14 11.86 -4.56
CA ALA A 197 -5.81 13.13 -4.28
C ALA A 197 -6.22 13.84 -5.59
N VAL A 198 -5.37 13.85 -6.63
CA VAL A 198 -5.75 14.34 -7.97
C VAL A 198 -6.91 13.55 -8.53
N LEU A 199 -6.81 12.21 -8.54
CA LEU A 199 -7.87 11.32 -9.03
C LEU A 199 -9.20 11.58 -8.31
N THR A 200 -9.17 11.80 -7.00
CA THR A 200 -10.35 12.07 -6.18
C THR A 200 -11.04 13.37 -6.60
N LYS A 201 -10.27 14.42 -6.86
CA LYS A 201 -10.80 15.71 -7.34
C LYS A 201 -11.57 15.55 -8.66
N VAL A 202 -11.00 14.80 -9.60
CA VAL A 202 -11.62 14.52 -10.89
C VAL A 202 -12.89 13.66 -10.72
N ARG A 203 -12.82 12.57 -9.94
CA ARG A 203 -13.96 11.68 -9.67
C ARG A 203 -15.15 12.42 -9.06
N LEU A 204 -14.90 13.38 -8.18
CA LEU A 204 -15.94 14.18 -7.53
C LEU A 204 -16.44 15.34 -8.41
N GLY A 205 -15.87 15.56 -9.60
CA GLY A 205 -16.20 16.69 -10.47
C GLY A 205 -15.73 18.04 -9.89
N GLU A 206 -14.77 18.01 -8.95
CA GLU A 206 -14.12 19.22 -8.42
C GLU A 206 -13.05 19.77 -9.39
N ALA A 207 -12.54 18.90 -10.28
CA ALA A 207 -11.67 19.24 -11.38
C ALA A 207 -12.21 18.67 -12.70
N ASP A 208 -12.05 19.43 -13.79
CA ASP A 208 -12.42 19.04 -15.15
C ASP A 208 -11.40 18.07 -15.75
N ALA A 209 -10.13 18.22 -15.36
CA ALA A 209 -9.06 17.29 -15.75
C ALA A 209 -7.95 17.23 -14.67
N GLY A 210 -7.19 16.15 -14.74
CA GLY A 210 -5.98 15.95 -13.93
C GLY A 210 -5.02 15.00 -14.60
N LEU A 211 -3.73 15.03 -14.18
CA LEU A 211 -2.73 14.06 -14.58
C LEU A 211 -2.57 13.01 -13.46
N VAL A 212 -2.82 11.76 -13.80
CA VAL A 212 -2.63 10.60 -12.91
C VAL A 212 -1.86 9.51 -13.65
N TYR A 213 -1.42 8.46 -12.96
CA TYR A 213 -0.80 7.34 -13.65
C TYR A 213 -1.84 6.44 -14.34
N ALA A 214 -1.40 5.73 -15.39
CA ALA A 214 -2.24 4.80 -16.14
C ALA A 214 -2.89 3.74 -15.22
N SER A 215 -2.17 3.25 -14.23
CA SER A 215 -2.70 2.31 -13.22
C SER A 215 -3.84 2.91 -12.39
N ASP A 216 -3.72 4.19 -11.98
CA ASP A 216 -4.77 4.88 -11.22
C ASP A 216 -6.04 5.07 -12.06
N ALA A 217 -5.87 5.46 -13.31
CA ALA A 217 -6.98 5.61 -14.25
C ALA A 217 -7.67 4.28 -14.53
N LYS A 218 -6.89 3.19 -14.66
CA LYS A 218 -7.43 1.83 -14.87
C LYS A 218 -8.22 1.36 -13.66
N ALA A 219 -7.71 1.57 -12.44
CA ALA A 219 -8.41 1.23 -11.21
C ALA A 219 -9.75 1.97 -11.05
N ALA A 220 -9.84 3.20 -11.58
CA ALA A 220 -11.05 4.04 -11.54
C ALA A 220 -11.84 4.09 -12.86
N ALA A 221 -11.65 3.13 -13.77
CA ALA A 221 -12.20 3.17 -15.14
C ALA A 221 -13.73 3.29 -15.22
N SER A 222 -14.46 2.87 -14.18
CA SER A 222 -15.91 3.05 -14.09
C SER A 222 -16.32 4.50 -13.78
N GLU A 223 -15.45 5.30 -13.17
CA GLU A 223 -15.75 6.63 -12.61
C GLU A 223 -15.13 7.78 -13.40
N VAL A 224 -14.04 7.51 -14.14
CA VAL A 224 -13.34 8.52 -14.94
C VAL A 224 -13.23 8.08 -16.39
N THR A 225 -12.92 9.05 -17.28
CA THR A 225 -12.46 8.80 -18.64
C THR A 225 -10.98 9.10 -18.70
N ALA A 226 -10.18 8.11 -19.12
CA ALA A 226 -8.76 8.29 -19.37
C ALA A 226 -8.51 8.71 -20.83
N ILE A 227 -7.57 9.62 -21.03
CA ILE A 227 -7.11 10.08 -22.34
C ILE A 227 -5.60 9.89 -22.35
N GLU A 228 -5.16 8.97 -23.20
CA GLU A 228 -3.74 8.74 -23.46
C GLU A 228 -3.20 9.83 -24.39
N PHE A 229 -1.93 10.17 -24.20
CA PHE A 229 -1.24 11.14 -25.05
C PHE A 229 0.20 10.67 -25.28
N PRO A 230 0.76 10.86 -26.51
CA PRO A 230 2.05 10.28 -26.89
C PRO A 230 3.21 10.75 -26.01
N GLU A 231 3.20 12.01 -25.59
CA GLU A 231 4.25 12.67 -24.81
C GLU A 231 4.42 12.05 -23.39
N ALA A 232 3.42 11.31 -22.92
CA ALA A 232 3.49 10.64 -21.61
C ALA A 232 4.72 9.75 -21.45
N LEU A 233 5.22 9.16 -22.54
CA LEU A 233 6.38 8.30 -22.55
C LEU A 233 7.72 9.04 -22.39
N ASP A 234 7.72 10.37 -22.53
CA ASP A 234 8.92 11.20 -22.30
C ASP A 234 9.17 11.44 -20.80
N ALA A 235 8.21 11.09 -19.94
CA ALA A 235 8.30 11.23 -18.49
C ALA A 235 7.84 9.97 -17.73
N VAL A 236 8.34 8.81 -18.15
CA VAL A 236 8.09 7.54 -17.45
C VAL A 236 8.74 7.55 -16.08
N ASN A 237 8.00 7.12 -15.07
CA ASN A 237 8.48 6.93 -13.71
C ASN A 237 8.93 5.48 -13.48
N ASN A 238 10.14 5.31 -12.92
CA ASN A 238 10.61 4.02 -12.41
C ASN A 238 10.19 3.87 -10.96
N TYR A 239 9.62 2.73 -10.61
CA TYR A 239 9.23 2.42 -9.24
C TYR A 239 10.28 1.55 -8.58
N GLY A 240 10.87 2.06 -7.51
CA GLY A 240 11.89 1.36 -6.75
C GLY A 240 11.37 0.85 -5.41
N ILE A 241 11.92 -0.29 -4.96
CA ILE A 241 11.63 -0.88 -3.63
C ILE A 241 12.93 -1.25 -2.93
N VAL A 242 12.96 -1.07 -1.60
CA VAL A 242 14.12 -1.42 -0.78
C VAL A 242 13.70 -1.69 0.67
N PRO A 243 14.25 -2.71 1.35
CA PRO A 243 14.18 -2.83 2.80
C PRO A 243 15.08 -1.77 3.45
N LEU A 244 14.60 -1.17 4.55
CA LEU A 244 15.38 -0.16 5.26
C LEU A 244 16.40 -0.81 6.20
N LYS A 245 17.54 -0.13 6.37
CA LYS A 245 18.64 -0.59 7.22
C LYS A 245 18.25 -0.81 8.68
N ALA A 246 17.36 0.04 9.20
CA ALA A 246 16.88 -0.03 10.57
C ALA A 246 15.49 -0.69 10.67
N ALA A 247 15.15 -1.55 9.71
CA ALA A 247 13.88 -2.29 9.72
C ALA A 247 13.69 -3.04 11.04
N PRO A 248 12.56 -2.85 11.75
CA PRO A 248 12.25 -3.62 12.95
C PRO A 248 12.19 -5.13 12.71
N ASN A 249 11.79 -5.55 11.50
CA ASN A 249 11.67 -6.96 11.11
C ASN A 249 12.42 -7.21 9.78
N PRO A 250 13.77 -7.24 9.79
CA PRO A 250 14.57 -7.28 8.57
C PRO A 250 14.37 -8.56 7.74
N GLU A 251 14.10 -9.70 8.37
CA GLU A 251 13.86 -10.98 7.67
C GLU A 251 12.55 -10.91 6.86
N ALA A 252 11.46 -10.49 7.50
CA ALA A 252 10.18 -10.37 6.82
C ALA A 252 10.15 -9.22 5.81
N ALA A 253 10.89 -8.12 6.06
CA ALA A 253 11.07 -7.02 5.10
C ALA A 253 11.77 -7.49 3.82
N ALA A 254 12.85 -8.28 3.96
CA ALA A 254 13.55 -8.87 2.82
C ALA A 254 12.64 -9.83 2.05
N ALA A 255 11.95 -10.75 2.75
CA ALA A 255 11.04 -11.70 2.14
C ALA A 255 9.88 -11.01 1.38
N PHE A 256 9.27 -9.96 1.98
CA PHE A 256 8.23 -9.19 1.29
C PHE A 256 8.78 -8.48 0.05
N THR A 257 9.96 -7.88 0.16
CA THR A 257 10.60 -7.22 -0.99
C THR A 257 10.88 -8.22 -2.12
N GLU A 258 11.41 -9.41 -1.80
CA GLU A 258 11.63 -10.48 -2.78
C GLU A 258 10.32 -10.96 -3.42
N PHE A 259 9.25 -11.08 -2.63
CA PHE A 259 7.93 -11.46 -3.14
C PHE A 259 7.40 -10.47 -4.18
N ILE A 260 7.54 -9.16 -3.93
CA ILE A 260 7.16 -8.10 -4.89
C ILE A 260 7.92 -8.24 -6.22
N LEU A 261 9.16 -8.72 -6.18
CA LEU A 261 10.04 -8.89 -7.35
C LEU A 261 9.82 -10.21 -8.11
N THR A 262 8.93 -11.09 -7.65
CA THR A 262 8.62 -12.36 -8.31
C THR A 262 7.84 -12.17 -9.62
N ALA A 263 7.72 -13.24 -10.40
CA ALA A 263 6.85 -13.28 -11.58
C ALA A 263 5.39 -12.94 -11.23
N ARG A 264 4.93 -13.31 -10.02
CA ARG A 264 3.59 -12.96 -9.55
C ARG A 264 3.43 -11.46 -9.33
N GLY A 265 4.43 -10.80 -8.75
CA GLY A 265 4.44 -9.34 -8.64
C GLY A 265 4.36 -8.66 -10.00
N VAL A 266 5.20 -9.08 -10.95
CA VAL A 266 5.18 -8.56 -12.33
C VAL A 266 3.79 -8.70 -12.96
N GLU A 267 3.17 -9.89 -12.86
CA GLU A 267 1.82 -10.14 -13.38
C GLU A 267 0.79 -9.18 -12.81
N VAL A 268 0.79 -8.97 -11.49
CA VAL A 268 -0.16 -8.05 -10.81
C VAL A 268 0.04 -6.61 -11.28
N PHE A 269 1.29 -6.15 -11.48
CA PHE A 269 1.55 -4.81 -12.01
C PHE A 269 1.11 -4.66 -13.47
N ASP A 270 1.39 -5.62 -14.33
CA ASP A 270 0.95 -5.60 -15.74
C ASP A 270 -0.58 -5.61 -15.82
N GLU A 271 -1.25 -6.45 -15.04
CA GLU A 271 -2.71 -6.48 -14.93
C GLU A 271 -3.30 -5.17 -14.40
N ALA A 272 -2.60 -4.46 -13.55
CA ALA A 272 -3.02 -3.16 -13.04
C ALA A 272 -2.77 -2.00 -14.01
N GLY A 273 -2.05 -2.22 -15.12
CA GLY A 273 -1.78 -1.21 -16.14
C GLY A 273 -0.50 -0.41 -15.93
N PHE A 274 0.42 -0.94 -15.13
CA PHE A 274 1.80 -0.45 -15.11
C PHE A 274 2.51 -0.85 -16.41
N LEU A 275 3.61 -0.18 -16.72
CA LEU A 275 4.41 -0.50 -17.89
C LEU A 275 5.32 -1.69 -17.59
N SER A 276 5.36 -2.66 -18.51
CA SER A 276 6.24 -3.81 -18.38
C SER A 276 7.71 -3.40 -18.30
N MET A 277 8.49 -4.20 -17.57
CA MET A 277 9.96 -4.06 -17.46
C MET A 277 10.72 -4.67 -18.63
N THR A 278 10.02 -5.35 -19.55
CA THR A 278 10.61 -5.99 -20.76
C THR A 278 10.76 -5.01 -21.90
#